data_3b1d149a6b5f0c3f95469ecc73416583
#
_entry.id   3b1d149a6b5f0c3f95469ecc73416583
#
_cell.length_a   1.000
_cell.length_b   1.000
_cell.length_c   1.000
_cell.angle_alpha   90.00
_cell.angle_beta   90.00
_cell.angle_gamma   90.00
#
_symmetry.space_group_name_H-M   'P 1'
#
loop_
_entity.id
_entity.type
_entity.pdbx_description
1 polymer ?
#
loop_
_entity_poly.entity_id
_entity_poly.type
_entity_poly.pdbx_seq_one_letter_code
_entity_poly.pdbx_strand_id
1 'polypeptide(L)'
;MKKKNEHTQIGLDAIEINITGVDTNIKQTEIYHSRRNNKIGELKKAKEGYVLTLTLPKMLRGSNIAPFGLYDAIRLEETIEEIKIQLEELFQIDFDNEDNEDNENDITVKSVEVNCTAMLKKPENVGAIMNLFARMFLEDNNKVFLTVHGVNDSKYENVPLSANILRKVPQVESLRTCRCSNGRFSLKLYNKGLEQVEKGFEQADKGLLRIEEKVNSKGIAFLGIPSNLCHFLTKQNIEKLINGFKRDFREQVLDVYWYRGEKTFADALINTMVFDLKENTPLVTAKIHRDILYIDFELFERACLHFYSNKKTAQKTIYRIKNNKTIMHRKGAISEFVQISRAIVY
;
A
#
# COMPACT_ATOMS: atom_id res chain seq x y z
N MET A 1 22.17 12.29 18.62
CA MET A 1 21.57 12.20 17.26
C MET A 1 20.63 11.00 17.22
N LYS A 2 19.31 11.21 17.10
CA LYS A 2 18.35 10.11 16.87
C LYS A 2 18.67 9.54 15.49
N LYS A 3 19.01 8.24 15.40
CA LYS A 3 19.04 7.53 14.11
C LYS A 3 17.65 7.73 13.47
N LYS A 4 17.59 8.54 12.41
CA LYS A 4 16.41 8.60 11.56
C LYS A 4 16.13 7.15 11.16
N ASN A 5 14.89 6.71 11.27
CA ASN A 5 14.47 5.43 10.73
C ASN A 5 14.70 5.46 9.22
N GLU A 6 15.87 4.98 8.78
CA GLU A 6 16.31 4.99 7.38
C GLU A 6 15.47 4.07 6.47
N HIS A 7 14.41 3.43 7.03
CA HIS A 7 13.71 2.32 6.36
C HIS A 7 12.29 2.63 5.88
N THR A 8 11.82 3.88 6.06
CA THR A 8 10.46 4.23 5.63
C THR A 8 10.52 5.54 4.85
N GLN A 9 10.41 5.45 3.53
CA GLN A 9 10.37 6.61 2.63
C GLN A 9 9.01 6.68 1.97
N ILE A 10 8.42 7.88 1.94
CA ILE A 10 7.15 8.16 1.26
C ILE A 10 7.44 9.04 0.05
N GLY A 11 6.83 8.73 -1.07
CA GLY A 11 6.96 9.51 -2.30
C GLY A 11 6.13 8.94 -3.43
N LEU A 12 6.28 9.52 -4.61
CA LEU A 12 5.58 9.10 -5.81
C LEU A 12 6.22 7.83 -6.40
N ASP A 13 5.40 6.94 -6.97
CA ASP A 13 5.87 5.78 -7.73
C ASP A 13 5.57 5.93 -9.22
N ALA A 14 4.29 6.07 -9.58
CA ALA A 14 3.87 6.15 -10.95
C ALA A 14 2.91 7.32 -11.19
N ILE A 15 2.89 7.79 -12.42
CA ILE A 15 1.94 8.79 -12.92
C ILE A 15 1.28 8.23 -14.18
N GLU A 16 -0.04 8.34 -14.27
CA GLU A 16 -0.80 8.08 -15.49
C GLU A 16 -1.21 9.42 -16.13
N ILE A 17 -0.78 9.62 -17.36
CA ILE A 17 -1.04 10.82 -18.15
C ILE A 17 -2.04 10.47 -19.24
N ASN A 18 -3.11 11.20 -19.34
CA ASN A 18 -4.10 11.09 -20.41
C ASN A 18 -3.72 12.10 -21.50
N ILE A 19 -3.67 11.63 -22.74
CA ILE A 19 -3.28 12.39 -23.92
C ILE A 19 -4.44 12.30 -24.90
N THR A 20 -5.08 13.43 -25.19
CA THR A 20 -6.21 13.56 -26.12
C THR A 20 -5.82 14.45 -27.30
N GLY A 21 -6.67 14.56 -28.31
CA GLY A 21 -6.44 15.46 -29.45
C GLY A 21 -5.34 15.01 -30.42
N VAL A 22 -4.71 13.83 -30.20
CA VAL A 22 -3.63 13.33 -31.08
C VAL A 22 -4.15 12.28 -32.05
N ASP A 23 -3.95 12.50 -33.32
CA ASP A 23 -4.33 11.57 -34.41
C ASP A 23 -3.13 10.70 -34.79
N THR A 24 -2.82 9.72 -33.94
CA THR A 24 -1.76 8.76 -34.19
C THR A 24 -2.28 7.34 -34.07
N ASN A 25 -1.70 6.41 -34.82
CA ASN A 25 -2.09 4.99 -34.77
C ASN A 25 -1.01 4.17 -34.04
N ILE A 26 -0.64 4.58 -32.83
CA ILE A 26 0.36 3.90 -32.01
C ILE A 26 -0.30 2.69 -31.34
N LYS A 27 0.27 1.49 -31.53
CA LYS A 27 -0.09 0.32 -30.77
C LYS A 27 0.53 0.42 -29.36
N GLN A 28 0.06 -0.43 -28.42
CA GLN A 28 0.67 -0.53 -27.11
C GLN A 28 2.18 -0.63 -27.22
N THR A 29 2.89 0.24 -26.54
CA THR A 29 4.35 0.34 -26.65
C THR A 29 4.98 0.43 -25.28
N GLU A 30 6.16 -0.17 -25.12
CA GLU A 30 6.99 0.00 -23.91
C GLU A 30 7.81 1.27 -24.05
N ILE A 31 7.90 2.06 -22.98
CA ILE A 31 8.62 3.30 -22.94
C ILE A 31 9.95 3.10 -22.23
N TYR A 32 11.02 3.50 -22.90
CA TYR A 32 12.38 3.41 -22.38
C TYR A 32 12.94 4.81 -22.16
N HIS A 33 13.76 4.94 -21.11
CA HIS A 33 14.45 6.20 -20.82
C HIS A 33 15.38 6.61 -21.97
N SER A 34 15.28 7.85 -22.45
CA SER A 34 16.01 8.36 -23.62
C SER A 34 17.53 8.13 -23.55
N ARG A 35 18.13 8.26 -22.35
CA ARG A 35 19.60 8.14 -22.14
C ARG A 35 20.05 6.85 -21.50
N ARG A 36 19.19 6.08 -20.79
CA ARG A 36 19.59 4.94 -19.94
C ARG A 36 19.15 3.60 -20.47
N ASN A 37 18.32 3.58 -21.49
CA ASN A 37 17.78 2.36 -22.10
C ASN A 37 17.11 1.38 -21.12
N ASN A 38 16.59 1.87 -19.99
CA ASN A 38 15.78 1.07 -19.07
C ASN A 38 14.30 1.37 -19.28
N LYS A 39 13.46 0.36 -19.14
CA LYS A 39 12.00 0.53 -19.24
C LYS A 39 11.49 1.40 -18.10
N ILE A 40 10.88 2.54 -18.44
CA ILE A 40 10.32 3.50 -17.48
C ILE A 40 8.80 3.52 -17.47
N GLY A 41 8.14 2.96 -18.49
CA GLY A 41 6.70 2.99 -18.57
C GLY A 41 6.10 2.21 -19.72
N GLU A 42 4.85 2.50 -20.00
CA GLU A 42 4.09 1.93 -21.11
C GLU A 42 3.02 2.90 -21.61
N LEU A 43 2.75 2.85 -22.91
CA LEU A 43 1.68 3.58 -23.59
C LEU A 43 0.58 2.62 -23.99
N LYS A 44 -0.67 2.99 -23.71
CA LYS A 44 -1.86 2.21 -24.09
C LYS A 44 -2.86 3.09 -24.81
N LYS A 45 -3.48 2.56 -25.89
CA LYS A 45 -4.61 3.21 -26.52
C LYS A 45 -5.82 3.21 -25.57
N ALA A 46 -6.46 4.34 -25.41
CA ALA A 46 -7.71 4.53 -24.68
C ALA A 46 -8.89 4.75 -25.66
N LYS A 47 -10.09 4.92 -25.14
CA LYS A 47 -11.27 5.19 -25.96
C LYS A 47 -11.13 6.54 -26.71
N GLU A 48 -10.57 7.51 -26.04
CA GLU A 48 -10.31 8.87 -26.58
C GLU A 48 -8.83 9.19 -26.32
N GLY A 49 -7.96 8.92 -27.31
CA GLY A 49 -6.51 9.18 -27.23
C GLY A 49 -5.71 8.03 -26.59
N TYR A 50 -4.78 8.38 -25.72
CA TYR A 50 -3.80 7.45 -25.12
C TYR A 50 -3.65 7.67 -23.62
N VAL A 51 -3.20 6.62 -22.92
CA VAL A 51 -2.76 6.69 -21.53
C VAL A 51 -1.30 6.29 -21.46
N LEU A 52 -0.46 7.23 -21.07
CA LEU A 52 0.96 7.02 -20.80
C LEU A 52 1.14 6.79 -19.29
N THR A 53 1.68 5.63 -18.90
CA THR A 53 2.02 5.31 -17.53
C THR A 53 3.53 5.35 -17.36
N LEU A 54 4.03 6.20 -16.46
CA LEU A 54 5.46 6.37 -16.19
C LEU A 54 5.78 6.08 -14.73
N THR A 55 6.91 5.41 -14.48
CA THR A 55 7.44 5.11 -13.14
C THR A 55 8.54 6.09 -12.80
N LEU A 56 8.23 7.11 -11.98
CA LEU A 56 9.13 8.22 -11.68
C LEU A 56 10.47 7.79 -11.05
N PRO A 57 10.52 6.87 -10.06
CA PRO A 57 11.80 6.40 -9.53
C PRO A 57 12.67 5.69 -10.56
N LYS A 58 12.10 4.99 -11.54
CA LYS A 58 12.86 4.35 -12.62
C LYS A 58 13.48 5.37 -13.57
N MET A 59 12.82 6.49 -13.78
CA MET A 59 13.37 7.59 -14.59
C MET A 59 14.64 8.15 -13.96
N LEU A 60 14.70 8.25 -12.63
CA LEU A 60 15.87 8.78 -11.92
C LEU A 60 16.95 7.74 -11.60
N ARG A 61 16.55 6.50 -11.24
CA ARG A 61 17.47 5.51 -10.63
C ARG A 61 17.48 4.17 -11.34
N GLY A 62 16.66 3.96 -12.35
CA GLY A 62 16.47 2.66 -13.01
C GLY A 62 15.70 1.63 -12.19
N SER A 63 15.33 1.94 -10.95
CA SER A 63 14.65 1.05 -10.00
C SER A 63 13.51 1.77 -9.29
N ASN A 64 12.45 1.03 -8.89
CA ASN A 64 11.33 1.55 -8.11
C ASN A 64 11.26 0.96 -6.69
N ILE A 65 12.38 0.54 -6.12
CA ILE A 65 12.45 0.08 -4.73
C ILE A 65 12.20 1.26 -3.78
N ALA A 66 12.92 2.36 -3.97
CA ALA A 66 12.70 3.60 -3.23
C ALA A 66 11.79 4.55 -4.02
N PRO A 67 10.78 5.19 -3.40
CA PRO A 67 9.89 6.13 -4.07
C PRO A 67 10.60 7.45 -4.43
N PHE A 68 9.98 8.22 -5.34
CA PHE A 68 10.38 9.59 -5.64
C PHE A 68 9.91 10.51 -4.50
N GLY A 69 10.81 10.83 -3.57
CA GLY A 69 10.49 11.61 -2.39
C GLY A 69 10.77 13.11 -2.53
N LEU A 70 10.50 13.86 -1.47
CA LEU A 70 10.79 15.32 -1.43
C LEU A 70 12.27 15.66 -1.64
N TYR A 71 13.19 14.77 -1.29
CA TYR A 71 14.63 14.94 -1.56
C TYR A 71 14.96 14.85 -3.06
N ASP A 72 14.14 14.15 -3.83
CA ASP A 72 14.30 14.05 -5.28
C ASP A 72 13.71 15.24 -6.02
N ALA A 73 12.97 16.11 -5.33
CA ALA A 73 12.37 17.30 -5.91
C ALA A 73 13.42 18.27 -6.49
N ILE A 74 14.69 18.18 -6.06
CA ILE A 74 15.80 18.92 -6.68
C ILE A 74 16.09 18.44 -8.12
N ARG A 75 15.65 17.23 -8.47
CA ARG A 75 15.78 16.62 -9.81
C ARG A 75 14.45 16.56 -10.55
N LEU A 76 13.48 17.36 -10.11
CA LEU A 76 12.15 17.38 -10.70
C LEU A 76 12.20 17.88 -12.15
N GLU A 77 13.05 18.87 -12.44
CA GLU A 77 13.27 19.38 -13.78
C GLU A 77 13.77 18.29 -14.75
N GLU A 78 14.74 17.45 -14.31
CA GLU A 78 15.21 16.31 -15.12
C GLU A 78 14.09 15.32 -15.42
N THR A 79 13.15 15.13 -14.47
CA THR A 79 12.03 14.22 -14.62
C THR A 79 10.99 14.78 -15.59
N ILE A 80 10.68 16.07 -15.48
CA ILE A 80 9.76 16.77 -16.38
C ILE A 80 10.33 16.77 -17.80
N GLU A 81 11.61 17.06 -17.95
CA GLU A 81 12.29 17.06 -19.23
C GLU A 81 12.23 15.69 -19.92
N GLU A 82 12.48 14.59 -19.18
CA GLU A 82 12.36 13.25 -19.74
C GLU A 82 10.90 12.95 -20.16
N ILE A 83 9.90 13.41 -19.41
CA ILE A 83 8.49 13.25 -19.80
C ILE A 83 8.19 14.00 -21.09
N LYS A 84 8.67 15.24 -21.24
CA LYS A 84 8.52 16.04 -22.46
C LYS A 84 9.15 15.33 -23.67
N ILE A 85 10.41 14.88 -23.54
CA ILE A 85 11.10 14.14 -24.61
C ILE A 85 10.26 12.92 -25.04
N GLN A 86 9.71 12.15 -24.11
CA GLN A 86 8.86 11.00 -24.44
C GLN A 86 7.57 11.41 -25.18
N LEU A 87 6.96 12.51 -24.80
CA LEU A 87 5.74 13.02 -25.46
C LEU A 87 6.03 13.59 -26.85
N GLU A 88 7.15 14.30 -27.02
CA GLU A 88 7.63 14.81 -28.31
C GLU A 88 7.95 13.67 -29.28
N GLU A 89 8.71 12.65 -28.82
CA GLU A 89 9.05 11.48 -29.65
C GLU A 89 7.83 10.66 -30.08
N LEU A 90 6.85 10.50 -29.19
CA LEU A 90 5.67 9.67 -29.46
C LEU A 90 4.59 10.39 -30.24
N PHE A 91 4.37 11.67 -29.99
CA PHE A 91 3.20 12.41 -30.49
C PHE A 91 3.55 13.63 -31.30
N GLN A 92 4.83 13.97 -31.47
CA GLN A 92 5.32 15.17 -32.15
C GLN A 92 4.76 16.46 -31.54
N ILE A 93 4.59 16.49 -30.22
CA ILE A 93 4.11 17.64 -29.47
C ILE A 93 5.30 18.54 -29.22
N ASP A 94 5.20 19.80 -29.62
CA ASP A 94 6.21 20.84 -29.37
C ASP A 94 5.82 21.62 -28.09
N PHE A 95 6.56 21.41 -27.00
CA PHE A 95 6.34 22.07 -25.70
C PHE A 95 7.01 23.47 -25.64
N ASP A 96 7.93 23.77 -26.55
CA ASP A 96 8.67 25.05 -26.54
C ASP A 96 7.95 26.16 -27.31
N ASN A 97 6.84 25.83 -27.99
CA ASN A 97 6.06 26.79 -28.76
C ASN A 97 4.99 27.44 -27.87
N GLU A 98 5.26 28.67 -27.41
CA GLU A 98 4.39 29.49 -26.57
C GLU A 98 2.97 29.72 -27.13
N ASP A 99 2.79 29.58 -28.47
CA ASP A 99 1.49 29.74 -29.12
C ASP A 99 0.56 28.50 -28.97
N ASN A 100 1.02 27.44 -28.35
CA ASN A 100 0.27 26.18 -28.19
C ASN A 100 -0.48 26.06 -26.83
N GLU A 101 -1.10 27.16 -26.34
CA GLU A 101 -1.98 27.09 -25.14
C GLU A 101 -3.07 26.02 -25.28
N ASP A 102 -3.49 25.66 -26.49
CA ASP A 102 -4.48 24.63 -26.76
C ASP A 102 -3.93 23.20 -26.45
N ASN A 103 -2.63 22.95 -26.66
CA ASN A 103 -2.02 21.62 -26.37
C ASN A 103 -1.90 21.30 -24.86
N GLU A 104 -1.85 22.33 -24.02
CA GLU A 104 -1.78 22.10 -22.56
C GLU A 104 -3.02 21.43 -21.98
N ASN A 105 -4.19 21.65 -22.60
CA ASN A 105 -5.46 21.07 -22.13
C ASN A 105 -5.61 19.60 -22.50
N ASP A 106 -4.87 19.12 -23.49
CA ASP A 106 -4.96 17.75 -24.00
C ASP A 106 -4.06 16.76 -23.25
N ILE A 107 -3.14 17.26 -22.39
CA ILE A 107 -2.21 16.45 -21.61
C ILE A 107 -2.50 16.61 -20.12
N THR A 108 -3.24 15.67 -19.57
CA THR A 108 -3.72 15.75 -18.19
C THR A 108 -3.29 14.55 -17.34
N VAL A 109 -3.00 14.78 -16.08
CA VAL A 109 -2.73 13.71 -15.11
C VAL A 109 -4.04 13.04 -14.72
N LYS A 110 -4.18 11.77 -15.08
CA LYS A 110 -5.33 10.94 -14.80
C LYS A 110 -5.28 10.35 -13.40
N SER A 111 -4.10 9.91 -12.98
CA SER A 111 -3.87 9.38 -11.63
C SER A 111 -2.40 9.41 -11.27
N VAL A 112 -2.12 9.35 -9.98
CA VAL A 112 -0.76 9.27 -9.44
C VAL A 112 -0.73 8.21 -8.33
N GLU A 113 0.38 7.46 -8.26
CA GLU A 113 0.63 6.50 -7.19
C GLU A 113 1.64 7.07 -6.20
N VAL A 114 1.21 7.18 -4.93
CA VAL A 114 2.06 7.53 -3.79
C VAL A 114 2.34 6.25 -3.03
N ASN A 115 3.59 5.97 -2.69
CA ASN A 115 3.92 4.78 -1.95
C ASN A 115 4.80 5.04 -0.73
N CYS A 116 4.75 4.08 0.17
CA CYS A 116 5.65 3.90 1.29
C CYS A 116 6.19 2.48 1.24
N THR A 117 7.51 2.33 1.22
CA THR A 117 8.16 1.02 1.34
C THR A 117 8.78 0.90 2.72
N ALA A 118 8.41 -0.14 3.46
CA ALA A 118 8.90 -0.41 4.79
C ALA A 118 9.66 -1.74 4.81
N MET A 119 10.82 -1.75 5.47
CA MET A 119 11.61 -2.95 5.73
C MET A 119 11.22 -3.53 7.09
N LEU A 120 10.68 -4.74 7.10
CA LEU A 120 10.40 -5.49 8.30
C LEU A 120 11.65 -6.24 8.79
N LYS A 121 11.84 -6.25 10.09
CA LYS A 121 12.94 -7.02 10.72
C LYS A 121 12.76 -8.52 10.52
N LYS A 122 11.50 -8.96 10.44
CA LYS A 122 11.11 -10.36 10.24
C LYS A 122 10.30 -10.50 8.96
N PRO A 123 10.88 -11.03 7.87
CA PRO A 123 10.20 -11.20 6.59
C PRO A 123 8.87 -11.95 6.68
N GLU A 124 8.78 -12.92 7.58
CA GLU A 124 7.57 -13.70 7.84
C GLU A 124 6.41 -12.86 8.38
N ASN A 125 6.67 -11.68 8.93
CA ASN A 125 5.62 -10.79 9.42
C ASN A 125 4.90 -10.02 8.31
N VAL A 126 5.44 -9.97 7.08
CA VAL A 126 4.78 -9.25 5.96
C VAL A 126 3.37 -9.77 5.73
N GLY A 127 3.19 -11.08 5.58
CA GLY A 127 1.87 -11.69 5.39
C GLY A 127 0.93 -11.48 6.59
N ALA A 128 1.47 -11.53 7.81
CA ALA A 128 0.69 -11.29 9.02
C ALA A 128 0.17 -9.84 9.09
N ILE A 129 1.01 -8.86 8.75
CA ILE A 129 0.63 -7.45 8.71
C ILE A 129 -0.39 -7.19 7.60
N MET A 130 -0.20 -7.78 6.41
CA MET A 130 -1.17 -7.68 5.32
C MET A 130 -2.55 -8.22 5.70
N ASN A 131 -2.60 -9.35 6.42
CA ASN A 131 -3.85 -9.91 6.90
C ASN A 131 -4.54 -9.01 7.94
N LEU A 132 -3.75 -8.39 8.81
CA LEU A 132 -4.24 -7.39 9.75
C LEU A 132 -4.94 -6.23 9.03
N PHE A 133 -4.29 -5.65 8.02
CA PHE A 133 -4.88 -4.60 7.20
C PHE A 133 -6.17 -5.06 6.49
N ALA A 134 -6.18 -6.26 5.92
CA ALA A 134 -7.36 -6.80 5.26
C ALA A 134 -8.58 -6.83 6.18
N ARG A 135 -8.37 -7.16 7.47
CA ARG A 135 -9.43 -7.17 8.48
C ARG A 135 -9.88 -5.77 8.85
N MET A 136 -8.94 -4.84 9.02
CA MET A 136 -9.25 -3.44 9.33
C MET A 136 -10.15 -2.83 8.25
N PHE A 137 -9.84 -3.07 6.99
CA PHE A 137 -10.66 -2.59 5.87
C PHE A 137 -12.05 -3.22 5.81
N LEU A 138 -12.22 -4.47 6.27
CA LEU A 138 -13.54 -5.12 6.28
C LEU A 138 -14.50 -4.52 7.31
N GLU A 139 -13.98 -4.07 8.45
CA GLU A 139 -14.82 -3.50 9.51
C GLU A 139 -15.42 -2.15 9.12
N ASP A 140 -14.82 -1.44 8.18
CA ASP A 140 -15.24 -0.09 7.75
C ASP A 140 -16.13 -0.07 6.48
N ASN A 141 -16.78 -1.17 6.11
CA ASN A 141 -17.64 -1.29 4.91
C ASN A 141 -16.97 -0.90 3.58
N ASN A 142 -15.65 -0.81 3.53
CA ASN A 142 -14.90 -0.55 2.30
C ASN A 142 -14.95 -1.76 1.36
N LYS A 143 -14.87 -1.51 0.06
CA LYS A 143 -14.70 -2.58 -0.93
C LYS A 143 -13.26 -3.10 -0.84
N VAL A 144 -13.08 -4.26 -0.25
CA VAL A 144 -11.78 -4.89 -0.08
C VAL A 144 -11.61 -6.03 -1.06
N PHE A 145 -10.45 -6.08 -1.72
CA PHE A 145 -10.09 -7.11 -2.67
C PHE A 145 -8.78 -7.76 -2.24
N LEU A 146 -8.70 -9.08 -2.36
CA LEU A 146 -7.51 -9.86 -2.08
C LEU A 146 -7.00 -10.57 -3.32
N THR A 147 -5.69 -10.68 -3.43
CA THR A 147 -5.01 -11.60 -4.35
C THR A 147 -4.13 -12.54 -3.52
N VAL A 148 -4.28 -13.83 -3.75
CA VAL A 148 -3.57 -14.89 -3.02
C VAL A 148 -2.50 -15.50 -3.93
N HIS A 149 -1.27 -15.68 -3.39
CA HIS A 149 -0.16 -16.28 -4.13
C HIS A 149 -0.31 -17.80 -4.25
N GLY A 150 0.14 -18.36 -5.37
CA GLY A 150 0.19 -19.82 -5.59
C GLY A 150 -1.13 -20.49 -5.96
N VAL A 151 -2.20 -19.72 -6.09
CA VAL A 151 -3.47 -20.20 -6.63
C VAL A 151 -3.57 -19.72 -8.08
N ASN A 152 -3.25 -20.59 -9.03
CA ASN A 152 -3.43 -20.34 -10.48
C ASN A 152 -4.92 -20.27 -10.88
N ASP A 153 -5.80 -20.01 -9.93
CA ASP A 153 -7.23 -19.98 -10.16
C ASP A 153 -7.65 -18.51 -10.19
N SER A 154 -8.07 -18.02 -11.36
CA SER A 154 -8.61 -16.67 -11.58
C SER A 154 -9.74 -16.28 -10.61
N LYS A 155 -10.32 -17.25 -9.91
CA LYS A 155 -11.31 -17.04 -8.85
C LYS A 155 -10.79 -16.24 -7.65
N TYR A 156 -9.47 -16.15 -7.48
CA TYR A 156 -8.85 -15.46 -6.34
C TYR A 156 -8.13 -14.17 -6.74
N GLU A 157 -8.16 -13.80 -8.01
CA GLU A 157 -7.72 -12.49 -8.47
C GLU A 157 -8.84 -11.47 -8.31
N ASN A 158 -8.60 -10.41 -7.51
CA ASN A 158 -9.56 -9.32 -7.24
C ASN A 158 -10.91 -9.79 -6.67
N VAL A 159 -10.91 -10.83 -5.84
CA VAL A 159 -12.14 -11.30 -5.19
C VAL A 159 -12.54 -10.31 -4.10
N PRO A 160 -13.81 -9.85 -4.08
CA PRO A 160 -14.31 -9.03 -2.98
C PRO A 160 -14.16 -9.79 -1.66
N LEU A 161 -13.46 -9.18 -0.70
CA LEU A 161 -13.27 -9.80 0.60
C LEU A 161 -14.57 -9.81 1.38
N SER A 162 -14.99 -10.99 1.80
CA SER A 162 -16.04 -11.18 2.80
C SER A 162 -15.47 -11.96 3.99
N ALA A 163 -16.14 -11.88 5.15
CA ALA A 163 -15.77 -12.66 6.32
C ALA A 163 -15.70 -14.18 6.02
N ASN A 164 -16.52 -14.67 5.09
CA ASN A 164 -16.50 -16.06 4.64
C ASN A 164 -15.27 -16.40 3.79
N ILE A 165 -14.75 -15.45 3.01
CA ILE A 165 -13.54 -15.65 2.20
C ILE A 165 -12.32 -15.65 3.10
N LEU A 166 -12.22 -14.76 4.08
CA LEU A 166 -11.13 -14.78 5.07
C LEU A 166 -11.03 -16.11 5.83
N ARG A 167 -12.18 -16.75 6.09
CA ARG A 167 -12.20 -18.10 6.71
C ARG A 167 -11.69 -19.20 5.78
N LYS A 168 -11.78 -18.99 4.46
CA LYS A 168 -11.38 -19.96 3.43
C LYS A 168 -9.99 -19.74 2.88
N VAL A 169 -9.39 -18.54 3.08
CA VAL A 169 -7.98 -18.31 2.70
C VAL A 169 -7.09 -19.15 3.60
N PRO A 170 -6.47 -20.20 3.07
CA PRO A 170 -5.95 -21.29 3.91
C PRO A 170 -4.71 -20.89 4.70
N GLN A 171 -3.95 -19.88 4.27
CA GLN A 171 -2.71 -19.46 4.93
C GLN A 171 -2.42 -17.98 4.67
N VAL A 172 -2.12 -17.25 5.73
CA VAL A 172 -1.73 -15.84 5.72
C VAL A 172 -0.47 -15.59 4.88
N GLU A 173 0.40 -16.60 4.77
CA GLU A 173 1.64 -16.55 3.99
C GLU A 173 1.39 -16.44 2.48
N SER A 174 0.20 -16.81 2.02
CA SER A 174 -0.19 -16.76 0.62
C SER A 174 -0.82 -15.43 0.17
N LEU A 175 -1.03 -14.48 1.08
CA LEU A 175 -1.53 -13.15 0.71
C LEU A 175 -0.49 -12.38 -0.09
N ARG A 176 -0.82 -12.10 -1.35
CA ARG A 176 0.02 -11.34 -2.28
C ARG A 176 -0.28 -9.85 -2.23
N THR A 177 -1.56 -9.53 -2.22
CA THR A 177 -2.04 -8.15 -2.28
C THR A 177 -3.33 -8.00 -1.49
N CYS A 178 -3.47 -6.89 -0.79
CA CYS A 178 -4.72 -6.41 -0.20
C CYS A 178 -4.99 -5.00 -0.72
N ARG A 179 -6.18 -4.74 -1.23
CA ARG A 179 -6.59 -3.44 -1.75
C ARG A 179 -7.94 -3.03 -1.19
N CYS A 180 -8.03 -1.79 -0.73
CA CYS A 180 -9.28 -1.13 -0.40
C CYS A 180 -9.45 0.10 -1.30
N SER A 181 -10.69 0.45 -1.68
CA SER A 181 -10.93 1.60 -2.55
C SER A 181 -12.21 2.34 -2.18
N ASN A 182 -12.15 3.65 -2.32
CA ASN A 182 -13.30 4.53 -2.35
C ASN A 182 -13.36 5.30 -3.69
N GLY A 183 -14.25 6.27 -3.80
CA GLY A 183 -14.42 7.02 -5.05
C GLY A 183 -13.26 7.95 -5.43
N ARG A 184 -12.28 8.20 -4.56
CA ARG A 184 -11.18 9.16 -4.75
C ARG A 184 -9.81 8.50 -4.83
N PHE A 185 -9.61 7.44 -4.04
CA PHE A 185 -8.33 6.73 -3.98
C PHE A 185 -8.50 5.22 -3.83
N SER A 186 -7.44 4.50 -4.06
CA SER A 186 -7.33 3.07 -3.81
C SER A 186 -6.03 2.79 -3.06
N LEU A 187 -6.15 2.31 -1.82
CA LEU A 187 -5.01 1.91 -1.00
C LEU A 187 -4.72 0.42 -1.20
N LYS A 188 -3.47 0.08 -1.52
CA LYS A 188 -3.02 -1.27 -1.82
C LYS A 188 -1.80 -1.60 -0.97
N LEU A 189 -1.81 -2.77 -0.37
CA LEU A 189 -0.67 -3.34 0.35
C LEU A 189 -0.22 -4.60 -0.33
N TYR A 190 1.09 -4.78 -0.47
CA TYR A 190 1.63 -6.01 -1.04
C TYR A 190 3.05 -6.32 -0.58
N ASN A 191 3.39 -7.60 -0.69
CA ASN A 191 4.73 -8.10 -0.40
C ASN A 191 5.67 -7.74 -1.56
N LYS A 192 6.37 -6.61 -1.42
CA LYS A 192 7.30 -6.11 -2.45
C LYS A 192 8.50 -7.02 -2.61
N GLY A 193 8.97 -7.65 -1.53
CA GLY A 193 10.07 -8.60 -1.58
C GLY A 193 9.71 -9.83 -2.42
N LEU A 194 8.53 -10.38 -2.24
CA LEU A 194 8.05 -11.51 -3.04
C LEU A 194 7.89 -11.12 -4.52
N GLU A 195 7.31 -9.95 -4.80
CA GLU A 195 7.18 -9.42 -6.18
C GLU A 195 8.54 -9.31 -6.88
N GLN A 196 9.58 -8.86 -6.16
CA GLN A 196 10.93 -8.75 -6.71
C GLN A 196 11.52 -10.13 -7.03
N VAL A 197 11.36 -11.11 -6.13
CA VAL A 197 11.81 -12.49 -6.38
C VAL A 197 11.14 -13.08 -7.62
N GLU A 198 9.82 -12.88 -7.79
CA GLU A 198 9.08 -13.34 -8.97
C GLU A 198 9.54 -12.68 -10.28
N LYS A 199 10.06 -11.47 -10.21
CA LYS A 199 10.69 -10.76 -11.35
C LYS A 199 12.15 -11.18 -11.61
N GLY A 200 12.66 -12.19 -10.92
CA GLY A 200 14.01 -12.72 -11.11
C GLY A 200 15.11 -12.05 -10.27
N PHE A 201 14.74 -11.19 -9.32
CA PHE A 201 15.71 -10.60 -8.39
C PHE A 201 15.89 -11.52 -7.18
N GLU A 202 16.64 -12.59 -7.31
CA GLU A 202 16.84 -13.62 -6.26
C GLU A 202 17.36 -13.08 -4.93
N GLN A 203 18.12 -11.99 -4.95
CA GLN A 203 18.68 -11.33 -3.76
C GLN A 203 17.75 -10.29 -3.16
N ALA A 204 16.50 -10.19 -3.63
CA ALA A 204 15.55 -9.23 -3.09
C ALA A 204 15.26 -9.49 -1.62
N ASP A 205 15.20 -8.42 -0.84
CA ASP A 205 14.86 -8.52 0.58
C ASP A 205 13.40 -8.92 0.76
N LYS A 206 13.19 -10.12 1.31
CA LYS A 206 11.85 -10.69 1.53
C LYS A 206 11.02 -9.94 2.57
N GLY A 207 11.65 -9.07 3.37
CA GLY A 207 10.99 -8.25 4.39
C GLY A 207 10.35 -6.96 3.87
N LEU A 208 10.35 -6.70 2.57
CA LEU A 208 9.80 -5.48 2.00
C LEU A 208 8.27 -5.52 1.92
N LEU A 209 7.62 -4.68 2.72
CA LEU A 209 6.19 -4.36 2.62
C LEU A 209 6.03 -3.03 1.89
N ARG A 210 5.20 -2.98 0.85
CA ARG A 210 4.80 -1.73 0.19
C ARG A 210 3.35 -1.41 0.45
N ILE A 211 3.13 -0.16 0.81
CA ILE A 211 1.82 0.48 0.95
C ILE A 211 1.74 1.53 -0.15
N GLU A 212 0.75 1.44 -1.01
CA GLU A 212 0.62 2.23 -2.23
C GLU A 212 -0.79 2.80 -2.31
N GLU A 213 -0.90 4.10 -2.52
CA GLU A 213 -2.16 4.78 -2.75
C GLU A 213 -2.20 5.27 -4.19
N LYS A 214 -3.22 4.85 -4.94
CA LYS A 214 -3.53 5.42 -6.25
C LYS A 214 -4.60 6.49 -6.09
N VAL A 215 -4.22 7.74 -6.30
CA VAL A 215 -5.08 8.93 -6.28
C VAL A 215 -5.58 9.18 -7.70
N ASN A 216 -6.88 9.09 -7.93
CA ASN A 216 -7.48 9.35 -9.25
C ASN A 216 -7.77 10.84 -9.47
N SER A 217 -8.30 11.22 -10.63
CA SER A 217 -8.61 12.61 -10.99
C SER A 217 -9.51 13.34 -9.98
N LYS A 218 -10.48 12.63 -9.36
CA LYS A 218 -11.33 13.20 -8.30
C LYS A 218 -10.54 13.46 -7.02
N GLY A 219 -9.60 12.58 -6.70
CA GLY A 219 -8.69 12.77 -5.56
C GLY A 219 -7.70 13.92 -5.80
N ILE A 220 -7.15 14.01 -7.00
CA ILE A 220 -6.26 15.12 -7.43
C ILE A 220 -6.98 16.46 -7.27
N ALA A 221 -8.20 16.58 -7.82
CA ALA A 221 -9.02 17.77 -7.68
C ALA A 221 -9.37 18.10 -6.22
N PHE A 222 -9.68 17.07 -5.40
CA PHE A 222 -9.96 17.25 -3.97
C PHE A 222 -8.77 17.80 -3.19
N LEU A 223 -7.54 17.47 -3.59
CA LEU A 223 -6.31 18.01 -3.02
C LEU A 223 -5.98 19.43 -3.52
N GLY A 224 -6.79 19.99 -4.42
CA GLY A 224 -6.53 21.29 -5.02
C GLY A 224 -5.23 21.29 -5.85
N ILE A 225 -4.99 20.20 -6.59
CA ILE A 225 -3.86 20.05 -7.49
C ILE A 225 -4.36 20.18 -8.93
N PRO A 226 -3.74 21.02 -9.78
CA PRO A 226 -4.12 21.13 -11.19
C PRO A 226 -3.84 19.80 -11.90
N SER A 227 -4.72 19.39 -12.81
CA SER A 227 -4.54 18.15 -13.58
C SER A 227 -3.64 18.33 -14.80
N ASN A 228 -3.45 19.55 -15.28
CA ASN A 228 -2.51 19.84 -16.36
C ASN A 228 -1.08 19.41 -15.98
N LEU A 229 -0.40 18.68 -16.86
CA LEU A 229 0.90 18.08 -16.58
C LEU A 229 1.96 19.11 -16.20
N CYS A 230 2.01 20.24 -16.90
CA CYS A 230 3.01 21.30 -16.69
C CYS A 230 2.92 21.91 -15.28
N HIS A 231 1.71 21.99 -14.73
CA HIS A 231 1.46 22.54 -13.41
C HIS A 231 1.36 21.48 -12.31
N PHE A 232 1.28 20.19 -12.67
CA PHE A 232 1.11 19.09 -11.72
C PHE A 232 2.39 18.78 -10.95
N LEU A 233 3.52 18.59 -11.65
CA LEU A 233 4.79 18.16 -11.06
C LEU A 233 5.54 19.34 -10.43
N THR A 234 5.06 19.82 -9.28
CA THR A 234 5.73 20.82 -8.45
C THR A 234 6.04 20.27 -7.07
N LYS A 235 7.07 20.80 -6.40
CA LYS A 235 7.39 20.42 -5.03
C LYS A 235 6.18 20.56 -4.10
N GLN A 236 5.43 21.65 -4.23
CA GLN A 236 4.23 21.91 -3.43
C GLN A 236 3.14 20.85 -3.64
N ASN A 237 2.91 20.42 -4.89
CA ASN A 237 1.91 19.39 -5.19
C ASN A 237 2.36 18.01 -4.73
N ILE A 238 3.66 17.69 -4.82
CA ILE A 238 4.23 16.47 -4.26
C ILE A 238 4.02 16.44 -2.73
N GLU A 239 4.25 17.55 -2.04
CA GLU A 239 3.97 17.68 -0.60
C GLU A 239 2.49 17.47 -0.29
N LYS A 240 1.56 18.03 -1.09
CA LYS A 240 0.11 17.81 -0.94
C LYS A 240 -0.25 16.32 -1.10
N LEU A 241 0.31 15.65 -2.10
CA LEU A 241 0.09 14.22 -2.34
C LEU A 241 0.60 13.36 -1.17
N ILE A 242 1.81 13.60 -0.69
CA ILE A 242 2.39 12.90 0.46
C ILE A 242 1.57 13.13 1.73
N ASN A 243 1.13 14.37 1.98
CA ASN A 243 0.29 14.69 3.13
C ASN A 243 -1.11 14.10 3.00
N GLY A 244 -1.67 14.03 1.78
CA GLY A 244 -2.89 13.31 1.46
C GLY A 244 -2.78 11.83 1.82
N PHE A 245 -1.74 11.16 1.34
CA PHE A 245 -1.45 9.77 1.67
C PHE A 245 -1.36 9.52 3.19
N LYS A 246 -0.64 10.37 3.92
CA LYS A 246 -0.52 10.25 5.38
C LYS A 246 -1.87 10.39 6.09
N ARG A 247 -2.68 11.37 5.68
CA ARG A 247 -4.03 11.59 6.20
C ARG A 247 -4.92 10.39 5.91
N ASP A 248 -4.97 9.95 4.64
CA ASP A 248 -5.87 8.89 4.20
C ASP A 248 -5.45 7.53 4.82
N PHE A 249 -4.16 7.27 4.95
CA PHE A 249 -3.66 6.12 5.71
C PHE A 249 -4.07 6.19 7.19
N ARG A 250 -3.94 7.35 7.82
CA ARG A 250 -4.36 7.56 9.20
C ARG A 250 -5.86 7.30 9.37
N GLU A 251 -6.70 7.95 8.56
CA GLU A 251 -8.16 7.84 8.64
C GLU A 251 -8.66 6.42 8.35
N GLN A 252 -8.11 5.75 7.34
CA GLN A 252 -8.55 4.43 6.92
C GLN A 252 -7.98 3.28 7.76
N VAL A 253 -6.83 3.47 8.37
CA VAL A 253 -6.08 2.41 9.04
C VAL A 253 -6.02 2.61 10.55
N LEU A 254 -5.77 3.82 11.01
CA LEU A 254 -5.52 4.07 12.43
C LEU A 254 -6.77 4.54 13.18
N ASP A 255 -7.54 5.45 12.60
CA ASP A 255 -8.66 6.09 13.29
C ASP A 255 -9.87 5.15 13.46
N VAL A 256 -10.00 4.12 12.61
CA VAL A 256 -11.02 3.05 12.78
C VAL A 256 -10.96 2.43 14.19
N TYR A 257 -9.77 2.35 14.77
CA TYR A 257 -9.56 1.80 16.11
C TYR A 257 -9.46 2.86 17.20
N TRP A 258 -9.05 4.10 16.89
CA TRP A 258 -8.96 5.18 17.87
C TRP A 258 -10.31 5.77 18.28
N TYR A 259 -11.33 5.61 17.45
CA TYR A 259 -12.67 6.13 17.71
C TYR A 259 -13.35 5.52 18.95
N ARG A 260 -12.80 4.44 19.51
CA ARG A 260 -13.33 3.75 20.70
C ARG A 260 -12.72 4.23 22.02
N GLY A 261 -11.96 5.30 22.05
CA GLY A 261 -11.33 5.84 23.26
C GLY A 261 -10.16 5.00 23.78
N GLU A 262 -9.65 4.10 23.00
CA GLU A 262 -8.56 3.21 23.35
C GLU A 262 -7.20 3.83 23.03
N LYS A 263 -6.24 3.67 23.96
CA LYS A 263 -4.93 4.35 23.86
C LYS A 263 -4.06 3.83 22.72
N THR A 264 -4.28 2.59 22.30
CA THR A 264 -3.53 1.96 21.20
C THR A 264 -4.38 0.91 20.50
N PHE A 265 -4.02 0.61 19.24
CA PHE A 265 -4.61 -0.49 18.48
C PHE A 265 -4.50 -1.84 19.21
N ALA A 266 -3.36 -2.09 19.87
CA ALA A 266 -3.16 -3.31 20.66
C ALA A 266 -4.16 -3.39 21.83
N ASP A 267 -4.48 -2.27 22.47
CA ASP A 267 -5.45 -2.24 23.57
C ASP A 267 -6.86 -2.51 23.06
N ALA A 268 -7.23 -2.02 21.87
CA ALA A 268 -8.49 -2.34 21.21
C ALA A 268 -8.67 -3.86 21.03
N LEU A 269 -7.66 -4.50 20.44
CA LEU A 269 -7.67 -5.95 20.23
C LEU A 269 -7.72 -6.74 21.56
N ILE A 270 -6.97 -6.29 22.56
CA ILE A 270 -6.99 -6.92 23.90
C ILE A 270 -8.38 -6.79 24.53
N ASN A 271 -9.00 -5.62 24.50
CA ASN A 271 -10.31 -5.39 25.07
C ASN A 271 -11.39 -6.23 24.37
N THR A 272 -11.32 -6.38 23.04
CA THR A 272 -12.21 -7.28 22.29
C THR A 272 -12.04 -8.73 22.74
N MET A 273 -10.80 -9.22 22.90
CA MET A 273 -10.55 -10.56 23.41
C MET A 273 -10.99 -10.74 24.87
N VAL A 274 -10.82 -9.72 25.71
CA VAL A 274 -11.31 -9.74 27.11
C VAL A 274 -12.84 -9.84 27.16
N PHE A 275 -13.52 -9.10 26.28
CA PHE A 275 -14.98 -9.18 26.14
C PHE A 275 -15.39 -10.61 25.76
N ASP A 276 -14.78 -11.20 24.74
CA ASP A 276 -15.10 -12.55 24.28
C ASP A 276 -14.74 -13.62 25.31
N LEU A 277 -13.72 -13.42 26.16
CA LEU A 277 -13.39 -14.31 27.28
C LEU A 277 -14.47 -14.31 28.37
N LYS A 278 -15.30 -13.27 28.49
CA LYS A 278 -16.45 -13.25 29.42
C LYS A 278 -17.59 -14.15 28.93
N GLU A 279 -17.79 -14.16 27.61
CA GLU A 279 -18.93 -14.82 26.96
C GLU A 279 -18.59 -16.27 26.52
N ASN A 280 -17.31 -16.60 26.38
CA ASN A 280 -16.86 -17.84 25.76
C ASN A 280 -15.77 -18.54 26.56
N THR A 281 -15.58 -19.84 26.30
CA THR A 281 -14.39 -20.52 26.80
C THR A 281 -13.11 -20.00 26.14
N PRO A 282 -11.94 -20.05 26.80
CA PRO A 282 -10.69 -19.58 26.21
C PRO A 282 -10.32 -20.21 24.87
N LEU A 283 -10.71 -21.48 24.67
CA LEU A 283 -10.46 -22.14 23.37
C LEU A 283 -11.38 -21.60 22.27
N VAL A 284 -12.63 -21.31 22.58
CA VAL A 284 -13.56 -20.68 21.63
C VAL A 284 -13.10 -19.27 21.29
N THR A 285 -12.73 -18.47 22.29
CA THR A 285 -12.15 -17.14 22.09
C THR A 285 -10.89 -17.19 21.21
N ALA A 286 -9.97 -18.13 21.50
CA ALA A 286 -8.78 -18.31 20.69
C ALA A 286 -9.10 -18.71 19.23
N LYS A 287 -10.15 -19.47 18.99
CA LYS A 287 -10.62 -19.81 17.64
C LYS A 287 -11.29 -18.62 16.93
N ILE A 288 -12.06 -17.81 17.65
CA ILE A 288 -12.64 -16.55 17.11
C ILE A 288 -11.53 -15.62 16.66
N HIS A 289 -10.50 -15.44 17.48
CA HIS A 289 -9.37 -14.54 17.23
C HIS A 289 -8.14 -15.24 16.61
N ARG A 290 -8.31 -16.43 16.02
CA ARG A 290 -7.19 -17.25 15.51
C ARG A 290 -6.21 -16.48 14.62
N ASP A 291 -6.72 -15.55 13.82
CA ASP A 291 -5.88 -14.80 12.90
C ASP A 291 -5.09 -13.69 13.62
N ILE A 292 -5.65 -13.15 14.73
CA ILE A 292 -4.92 -12.22 15.59
C ILE A 292 -3.84 -12.99 16.37
N LEU A 293 -4.15 -14.18 16.88
CA LEU A 293 -3.17 -15.04 17.55
C LEU A 293 -2.05 -15.44 16.58
N TYR A 294 -2.38 -15.69 15.32
CA TYR A 294 -1.41 -15.97 14.28
C TYR A 294 -0.46 -14.78 14.02
N ILE A 295 -0.97 -13.56 14.13
CA ILE A 295 -0.19 -12.33 13.98
C ILE A 295 0.64 -12.06 15.22
N ASP A 296 0.00 -12.07 16.41
CA ASP A 296 0.69 -11.83 17.67
C ASP A 296 -0.02 -12.47 18.87
N PHE A 297 0.48 -13.61 19.29
CA PHE A 297 -0.06 -14.36 20.41
C PHE A 297 0.08 -13.60 21.75
N GLU A 298 1.01 -12.65 21.85
CA GLU A 298 1.21 -11.84 23.06
C GLU A 298 -0.04 -11.02 23.43
N LEU A 299 -0.84 -10.63 22.44
CA LEU A 299 -2.12 -9.96 22.70
C LEU A 299 -3.10 -10.84 23.47
N PHE A 300 -3.17 -12.13 23.13
CA PHE A 300 -3.99 -13.08 23.85
C PHE A 300 -3.43 -13.37 25.26
N GLU A 301 -2.11 -13.42 25.40
CA GLU A 301 -1.46 -13.54 26.72
C GLU A 301 -1.85 -12.35 27.61
N ARG A 302 -1.78 -11.12 27.08
CA ARG A 302 -2.20 -9.90 27.78
C ARG A 302 -3.69 -9.89 28.08
N ALA A 303 -4.55 -10.29 27.15
CA ALA A 303 -6.00 -10.40 27.37
C ALA A 303 -6.32 -11.39 28.51
N CYS A 304 -5.69 -12.55 28.54
CA CYS A 304 -5.84 -13.52 29.63
C CYS A 304 -5.37 -12.95 30.99
N LEU A 305 -4.22 -12.27 31.00
CA LEU A 305 -3.70 -11.64 32.24
C LEU A 305 -4.61 -10.51 32.73
N HIS A 306 -5.30 -9.83 31.84
CA HIS A 306 -6.27 -8.79 32.18
C HIS A 306 -7.60 -9.39 32.67
N PHE A 307 -8.05 -10.47 32.04
CA PHE A 307 -9.33 -11.10 32.35
C PHE A 307 -9.32 -11.88 33.67
N TYR A 308 -8.28 -12.69 33.91
CA TYR A 308 -8.19 -13.49 35.11
C TYR A 308 -7.58 -12.74 36.30
N SER A 309 -8.30 -12.64 37.39
CA SER A 309 -7.77 -12.09 38.66
C SER A 309 -6.61 -12.91 39.23
N ASN A 310 -6.60 -14.23 38.95
CA ASN A 310 -5.55 -15.14 39.41
C ASN A 310 -4.52 -15.39 38.31
N LYS A 311 -3.30 -14.92 38.51
CA LYS A 311 -2.18 -15.06 37.57
C LYS A 311 -1.86 -16.52 37.20
N LYS A 312 -1.98 -17.46 38.14
CA LYS A 312 -1.75 -18.88 37.85
C LYS A 312 -2.80 -19.43 36.89
N THR A 313 -4.07 -19.03 37.05
CA THR A 313 -5.16 -19.43 36.14
C THR A 313 -4.92 -18.86 34.73
N ALA A 314 -4.54 -17.58 34.63
CA ALA A 314 -4.16 -16.98 33.36
C ALA A 314 -3.03 -17.75 32.68
N GLN A 315 -1.93 -18.00 33.38
CA GLN A 315 -0.77 -18.73 32.85
C GLN A 315 -1.12 -20.16 32.40
N LYS A 316 -1.96 -20.90 33.18
CA LYS A 316 -2.42 -22.21 32.79
C LYS A 316 -3.28 -22.20 31.53
N THR A 317 -4.12 -21.18 31.38
CA THR A 317 -4.94 -20.97 30.17
C THR A 317 -4.06 -20.64 28.96
N ILE A 318 -3.14 -19.71 29.10
CA ILE A 318 -2.17 -19.34 28.06
C ILE A 318 -1.40 -20.58 27.61
N TYR A 319 -0.84 -21.35 28.54
CA TYR A 319 -0.09 -22.56 28.24
C TYR A 319 -0.93 -23.57 27.45
N ARG A 320 -2.19 -23.81 27.85
CA ARG A 320 -3.10 -24.74 27.15
C ARG A 320 -3.38 -24.30 25.72
N ILE A 321 -3.65 -23.02 25.49
CA ILE A 321 -3.94 -22.49 24.15
C ILE A 321 -2.67 -22.53 23.29
N LYS A 322 -1.53 -22.12 23.84
CA LYS A 322 -0.24 -22.12 23.14
C LYS A 322 0.18 -23.51 22.67
N ASN A 323 -0.09 -24.54 23.44
CA ASN A 323 0.23 -25.93 23.09
C ASN A 323 -0.90 -26.63 22.30
N ASN A 324 -1.96 -25.94 21.96
CA ASN A 324 -3.03 -26.52 21.16
C ASN A 324 -2.62 -26.55 19.68
N LYS A 325 -2.49 -27.77 19.13
CA LYS A 325 -2.06 -27.98 17.73
C LYS A 325 -2.97 -27.35 16.67
N THR A 326 -4.20 -26.98 17.03
CA THR A 326 -5.14 -26.34 16.10
C THR A 326 -5.03 -24.82 16.09
N ILE A 327 -4.23 -24.23 16.97
CA ILE A 327 -4.01 -22.78 17.08
C ILE A 327 -2.58 -22.48 16.64
N MET A 328 -2.45 -21.95 15.43
CA MET A 328 -1.17 -21.40 14.96
C MET A 328 -0.95 -20.04 15.61
N HIS A 329 0.28 -19.72 16.00
CA HIS A 329 0.61 -18.46 16.66
C HIS A 329 2.02 -17.97 16.32
N ARG A 330 2.20 -16.65 16.30
CA ARG A 330 3.47 -15.93 16.13
C ARG A 330 3.63 -14.86 17.21
N LYS A 331 4.76 -14.15 17.20
CA LYS A 331 5.05 -13.05 18.11
C LYS A 331 5.68 -11.86 17.38
N GLY A 332 5.27 -10.66 17.75
CA GLY A 332 5.96 -9.40 17.42
C GLY A 332 5.52 -8.70 16.14
N ALA A 333 4.56 -9.21 15.36
CA ALA A 333 4.12 -8.56 14.14
C ALA A 333 3.40 -7.21 14.40
N ILE A 334 2.64 -7.12 15.48
CA ILE A 334 1.94 -5.88 15.85
C ILE A 334 2.92 -4.78 16.25
N SER A 335 4.01 -5.12 16.95
CA SER A 335 5.04 -4.13 17.29
C SER A 335 5.65 -3.51 16.03
N GLU A 336 5.94 -4.30 15.00
CA GLU A 336 6.43 -3.81 13.70
C GLU A 336 5.38 -2.98 12.97
N PHE A 337 4.12 -3.45 12.97
CA PHE A 337 3.00 -2.69 12.40
C PHE A 337 2.86 -1.29 13.02
N VAL A 338 2.89 -1.18 14.35
CA VAL A 338 2.80 0.09 15.07
C VAL A 338 4.00 1.00 14.73
N GLN A 339 5.20 0.44 14.60
CA GLN A 339 6.38 1.21 14.20
C GLN A 339 6.25 1.77 12.78
N ILE A 340 5.80 0.96 11.82
CA ILE A 340 5.56 1.39 10.44
C ILE A 340 4.48 2.46 10.39
N SER A 341 3.35 2.22 11.04
CA SER A 341 2.22 3.16 11.07
C SER A 341 2.62 4.52 11.64
N ARG A 342 3.40 4.54 12.71
CA ARG A 342 3.96 5.78 13.25
C ARG A 342 4.93 6.48 12.29
N ALA A 343 5.79 5.72 11.61
CA ALA A 343 6.73 6.27 10.65
C ALA A 343 6.04 6.86 9.41
N ILE A 344 4.85 6.37 9.06
CA ILE A 344 4.05 6.92 7.96
C ILE A 344 3.36 8.22 8.40
N VAL A 345 2.75 8.26 9.57
CA VAL A 345 1.90 9.38 10.01
C VAL A 345 2.71 10.56 10.54
N TYR A 346 3.82 10.29 11.23
CA TYR A 346 4.67 11.31 11.87
C TYR A 346 6.04 11.43 11.17
#